data_477092fb4f3a2af868e47bffc0083bb7
#
_entry.id   477092fb4f3a2af868e47bffc0083bb7
#
_cell.length_a   1.000
_cell.length_b   1.000
_cell.length_c   1.000
_cell.angle_alpha   90.00
_cell.angle_beta   90.00
_cell.angle_gamma   90.00
#
_symmetry.space_group_name_H-M   'P 1'
#
loop_
_entity.id
_entity.type
_entity.pdbx_description
1 polymer ?
#
loop_
_entity_poly.entity_id
_entity_poly.type
_entity_poly.pdbx_seq_one_letter_code
_entity_poly.pdbx_strand_id
1 'polypeptide(L)'
;MRKTRWFAVLIFLLLFSTCNAFAEEVRQSRVNQVSVTYQMKNRKWGFIDILTGYNSGPQYDDIYDDCYESDSPIFVMKDGLWGYVNRANGEIVIDFQFSSVYGHPCFRHGYALVSNVVEGEDNSISYDSFLIDTTGRKIELPNGYHAVTTVCGTENTIVIGGDDANSDYRYGLYRIG
;
A
#
# COMPACT_ATOMS: atom_id res chain seq x y z
N MET A 1 -1.53 -3.24 27.22
CA MET A 1 -0.89 -3.10 25.90
C MET A 1 0.43 -3.88 25.71
N ARG A 2 1.08 -4.40 26.76
CA ARG A 2 2.32 -5.20 26.62
C ARG A 2 2.07 -6.69 26.27
N LYS A 3 0.92 -7.22 26.58
CA LYS A 3 0.59 -8.67 26.39
C LYS A 3 0.35 -9.07 24.94
N THR A 4 -0.16 -8.17 24.10
CA THR A 4 -0.45 -8.43 22.68
C THR A 4 0.81 -8.58 21.82
N ARG A 5 1.88 -7.85 22.17
CA ARG A 5 3.17 -7.96 21.46
C ARG A 5 3.84 -9.32 21.66
N TRP A 6 3.72 -9.90 22.84
CA TRP A 6 4.29 -11.22 23.15
C TRP A 6 3.50 -12.35 22.49
N PHE A 7 2.18 -12.18 22.30
CA PHE A 7 1.35 -13.16 21.62
C PHE A 7 1.68 -13.25 20.13
N ALA A 8 1.90 -12.12 19.44
CA ALA A 8 2.31 -12.09 18.05
C ALA A 8 3.70 -12.72 17.84
N VAL A 9 4.64 -12.43 18.74
CA VAL A 9 5.98 -13.04 18.73
C VAL A 9 5.91 -14.54 19.02
N LEU A 10 5.02 -14.99 19.91
CA LEU A 10 4.86 -16.40 20.24
C LEU A 10 4.21 -17.18 19.09
N ILE A 11 3.20 -16.62 18.41
CA ILE A 11 2.59 -17.20 17.21
C ILE A 11 3.62 -17.26 16.08
N PHE A 12 4.43 -16.22 15.91
CA PHE A 12 5.53 -16.20 14.96
C PHE A 12 6.55 -17.32 15.27
N LEU A 13 6.96 -17.47 16.53
CA LEU A 13 7.88 -18.52 16.97
C LEU A 13 7.26 -19.93 16.84
N LEU A 14 5.97 -20.11 17.09
CA LEU A 14 5.28 -21.40 16.97
C LEU A 14 5.11 -21.78 15.49
N LEU A 15 4.79 -20.85 14.60
CA LEU A 15 4.74 -21.10 13.15
C LEU A 15 6.12 -21.44 12.58
N PHE A 16 7.20 -20.90 13.17
CA PHE A 16 8.57 -21.19 12.79
C PHE A 16 9.15 -22.44 13.44
N SER A 17 8.66 -22.88 14.61
CA SER A 17 9.17 -24.06 15.31
C SER A 17 8.89 -25.37 14.59
N THR A 18 7.91 -25.39 13.69
CA THR A 18 7.55 -26.54 12.87
C THR A 18 8.31 -26.60 11.54
N CYS A 19 9.09 -25.57 11.19
CA CYS A 19 9.84 -25.52 9.93
C CYS A 19 11.17 -24.77 10.10
N ASN A 20 12.14 -25.38 10.77
CA ASN A 20 13.50 -24.85 10.91
C ASN A 20 14.12 -24.43 9.57
N ALA A 21 13.80 -25.13 8.48
CA ALA A 21 14.27 -24.79 7.14
C ALA A 21 13.76 -23.44 6.63
N PHE A 22 12.52 -23.06 6.99
CA PHE A 22 11.95 -21.78 6.59
C PHE A 22 12.62 -20.60 7.33
N ALA A 23 12.89 -20.76 8.63
CA ALA A 23 13.52 -19.71 9.44
C ALA A 23 14.95 -19.37 8.98
N GLU A 24 15.70 -20.35 8.46
CA GLU A 24 17.05 -20.14 7.93
C GLU A 24 17.08 -19.41 6.58
N GLU A 25 15.95 -19.40 5.85
CA GLU A 25 15.84 -18.78 4.53
C GLU A 25 15.27 -17.35 4.58
N VAL A 26 14.66 -16.93 5.69
CA VAL A 26 14.14 -15.57 5.85
C VAL A 26 15.30 -14.59 6.02
N ARG A 27 15.36 -13.59 5.14
CA ARG A 27 16.37 -12.52 5.19
C ARG A 27 15.98 -11.41 6.15
N GLN A 28 14.71 -11.00 6.13
CA GLN A 28 14.15 -9.97 7.00
C GLN A 28 12.65 -10.15 7.14
N SER A 29 12.10 -9.62 8.23
CA SER A 29 10.66 -9.60 8.48
C SER A 29 10.25 -8.30 9.16
N ARG A 30 9.02 -7.86 8.90
CA ARG A 30 8.40 -6.71 9.56
C ARG A 30 7.03 -7.13 10.06
N VAL A 31 6.61 -6.58 11.19
CA VAL A 31 5.33 -6.87 11.82
C VAL A 31 4.59 -5.57 12.06
N ASN A 32 3.41 -5.46 11.48
CA ASN A 32 2.47 -4.40 11.82
C ASN A 32 1.26 -4.96 12.59
N GLN A 33 0.17 -4.18 12.72
CA GLN A 33 -0.99 -4.60 13.51
C GLN A 33 -1.81 -5.73 12.87
N VAL A 34 -1.69 -5.93 11.58
CA VAL A 34 -2.57 -6.78 10.77
C VAL A 34 -1.83 -7.83 9.94
N SER A 35 -0.53 -7.66 9.72
CA SER A 35 0.27 -8.59 8.93
C SER A 35 1.72 -8.70 9.39
N VAL A 36 2.32 -9.82 9.01
CA VAL A 36 3.78 -10.04 9.06
C VAL A 36 4.26 -10.10 7.63
N THR A 37 5.15 -9.20 7.22
CA THR A 37 5.83 -9.26 5.94
C THR A 37 7.21 -9.88 6.12
N TYR A 38 7.67 -10.67 5.18
CA TYR A 38 8.96 -11.31 5.24
C TYR A 38 9.62 -11.38 3.85
N GLN A 39 10.94 -11.26 3.81
CA GLN A 39 11.72 -11.42 2.60
C GLN A 39 12.61 -12.64 2.68
N MET A 40 12.58 -13.48 1.66
CA MET A 40 13.44 -14.65 1.54
C MET A 40 14.82 -14.30 0.96
N LYS A 41 15.79 -15.21 1.04
CA LYS A 41 17.14 -15.05 0.46
C LYS A 41 17.12 -14.78 -1.04
N ASN A 42 16.14 -15.27 -1.76
CA ASN A 42 15.93 -15.00 -3.20
C ASN A 42 15.37 -13.59 -3.48
N ARG A 43 15.27 -12.73 -2.43
CA ARG A 43 14.73 -11.36 -2.44
C ARG A 43 13.25 -11.23 -2.72
N LYS A 44 12.51 -12.33 -2.85
CA LYS A 44 11.05 -12.27 -2.95
C LYS A 44 10.42 -12.05 -1.57
N TRP A 45 9.39 -11.24 -1.53
CA TRP A 45 8.59 -10.93 -0.36
C TRP A 45 7.33 -11.78 -0.31
N GLY A 46 6.91 -12.09 0.91
CA GLY A 46 5.62 -12.66 1.23
C GLY A 46 5.01 -11.95 2.44
N PHE A 47 3.73 -12.22 2.69
CA PHE A 47 3.05 -11.74 3.89
C PHE A 47 2.21 -12.85 4.52
N ILE A 48 1.98 -12.70 5.83
CA ILE A 48 1.05 -13.52 6.60
C ILE A 48 0.03 -12.57 7.21
N ASP A 49 -1.24 -12.78 6.92
CA ASP A 49 -2.33 -12.07 7.57
C ASP A 49 -2.53 -12.61 8.99
N ILE A 50 -2.49 -11.73 10.00
CA ILE A 50 -2.55 -12.15 11.40
C ILE A 50 -3.96 -12.62 11.80
N LEU A 51 -5.00 -12.10 11.16
CA LEU A 51 -6.38 -12.40 11.50
C LEU A 51 -6.84 -13.74 10.94
N THR A 52 -6.48 -14.04 9.69
CA THR A 52 -6.90 -15.26 8.99
C THR A 52 -5.84 -16.36 8.99
N GLY A 53 -4.58 -16.00 9.24
CA GLY A 53 -3.45 -16.91 9.10
C GLY A 53 -3.06 -17.20 7.64
N TYR A 54 -3.66 -16.51 6.66
CA TYR A 54 -3.30 -16.68 5.26
C TYR A 54 -1.82 -16.31 5.03
N ASN A 55 -1.11 -17.16 4.30
CA ASN A 55 0.27 -16.95 3.91
C ASN A 55 0.37 -16.90 2.38
N SER A 56 0.77 -15.75 1.84
CA SER A 56 0.91 -15.56 0.39
C SER A 56 2.03 -16.36 -0.25
N GLY A 57 2.98 -16.86 0.56
CA GLY A 57 4.27 -17.30 0.05
C GLY A 57 5.14 -16.15 -0.49
N PRO A 58 6.44 -16.40 -0.74
CA PRO A 58 7.39 -15.39 -1.21
C PRO A 58 7.31 -15.23 -2.74
N GLN A 59 6.38 -14.41 -3.22
CA GLN A 59 6.11 -14.26 -4.65
C GLN A 59 6.21 -12.82 -5.17
N TYR A 60 6.24 -11.82 -4.29
CA TYR A 60 6.24 -10.40 -4.65
C TYR A 60 7.67 -9.85 -4.72
N ASP A 61 7.89 -8.83 -5.55
CA ASP A 61 9.17 -8.10 -5.62
C ASP A 61 9.33 -7.15 -4.45
N ASP A 62 8.22 -6.54 -3.99
CA ASP A 62 8.16 -5.70 -2.81
C ASP A 62 6.76 -5.68 -2.20
N ILE A 63 6.65 -5.19 -0.95
CA ILE A 63 5.40 -5.01 -0.21
C ILE A 63 5.45 -3.69 0.53
N TYR A 64 4.39 -2.89 0.35
CA TYR A 64 4.18 -1.68 1.13
C TYR A 64 3.45 -2.03 2.43
N ASP A 65 4.17 -1.96 3.55
CA ASP A 65 3.73 -2.51 4.85
C ASP A 65 3.20 -1.46 5.85
N ASP A 66 3.05 -0.20 5.42
CA ASP A 66 2.54 0.89 6.27
C ASP A 66 1.00 0.98 6.33
N CYS A 67 0.28 0.02 5.73
CA CYS A 67 -1.18 -0.03 5.76
C CYS A 67 -1.67 -0.80 7.00
N TYR A 68 -2.33 -0.12 7.92
CA TYR A 68 -2.72 -0.66 9.23
C TYR A 68 -4.21 -1.00 9.37
N GLU A 69 -5.05 -0.66 8.40
CA GLU A 69 -6.46 -0.98 8.43
C GLU A 69 -6.68 -2.47 8.11
N SER A 70 -7.42 -3.18 8.97
CA SER A 70 -7.54 -4.64 8.94
C SER A 70 -8.27 -5.18 7.73
N ASP A 71 -9.18 -4.39 7.15
CA ASP A 71 -9.99 -4.72 5.99
C ASP A 71 -9.42 -4.17 4.67
N SER A 72 -8.34 -3.42 4.76
CA SER A 72 -7.66 -2.83 3.61
C SER A 72 -6.86 -3.89 2.83
N PRO A 73 -6.92 -3.92 1.48
CA PRO A 73 -6.04 -4.76 0.70
C PRO A 73 -4.59 -4.32 0.89
N ILE A 74 -3.66 -5.24 0.69
CA ILE A 74 -2.24 -4.97 0.79
C ILE A 74 -1.68 -4.54 -0.57
N PHE A 75 -0.85 -3.49 -0.58
CA PHE A 75 -0.19 -2.98 -1.78
C PHE A 75 1.12 -3.72 -1.99
N VAL A 76 1.24 -4.42 -3.10
CA VAL A 76 2.37 -5.31 -3.41
C VAL A 76 2.88 -5.07 -4.83
N MET A 77 4.19 -5.29 -5.03
CA MET A 77 4.82 -5.20 -6.34
C MET A 77 5.06 -6.58 -6.93
N LYS A 78 4.74 -6.73 -8.21
CA LYS A 78 5.03 -7.93 -8.99
C LYS A 78 5.42 -7.53 -10.41
N ASP A 79 6.52 -8.10 -10.89
CA ASP A 79 7.06 -7.83 -12.22
C ASP A 79 7.28 -6.32 -12.49
N GLY A 80 7.70 -5.58 -11.45
CA GLY A 80 8.00 -4.16 -11.50
C GLY A 80 6.80 -3.22 -11.40
N LEU A 81 5.57 -3.73 -11.29
CA LEU A 81 4.35 -2.94 -11.13
C LEU A 81 3.68 -3.23 -9.79
N TRP A 82 3.06 -2.20 -9.24
CA TRP A 82 2.29 -2.27 -8.01
C TRP A 82 0.81 -2.52 -8.28
N GLY A 83 0.18 -3.26 -7.40
CA GLY A 83 -1.24 -3.58 -7.40
C GLY A 83 -1.74 -3.93 -6.01
N TYR A 84 -2.99 -4.29 -5.89
CA TYR A 84 -3.58 -4.64 -4.60
C TYR A 84 -4.09 -6.08 -4.59
N VAL A 85 -3.79 -6.76 -3.50
CA VAL A 85 -4.28 -8.11 -3.24
C VAL A 85 -5.07 -8.16 -1.94
N ASN A 86 -6.06 -9.02 -1.90
CA ASN A 86 -6.83 -9.30 -0.70
C ASN A 86 -5.91 -9.97 0.34
N ARG A 87 -5.82 -9.38 1.50
CA ARG A 87 -4.97 -9.85 2.59
C ARG A 87 -5.33 -11.24 3.08
N ALA A 88 -6.61 -11.57 3.08
CA ALA A 88 -7.13 -12.82 3.67
C ALA A 88 -6.95 -14.05 2.77
N ASN A 89 -6.80 -13.87 1.43
CA ASN A 89 -6.75 -14.98 0.48
C ASN A 89 -5.77 -14.78 -0.70
N GLY A 90 -5.19 -13.58 -0.85
CA GLY A 90 -4.22 -13.26 -1.90
C GLY A 90 -4.82 -13.03 -3.29
N GLU A 91 -6.16 -12.98 -3.41
CA GLU A 91 -6.80 -12.63 -4.68
C GLU A 91 -6.47 -11.21 -5.10
N ILE A 92 -6.27 -11.00 -6.41
CA ILE A 92 -6.03 -9.67 -6.97
C ILE A 92 -7.32 -8.86 -6.84
N VAL A 93 -7.23 -7.71 -6.15
CA VAL A 93 -8.32 -6.74 -5.99
C VAL A 93 -8.22 -5.65 -7.06
N ILE A 94 -6.99 -5.16 -7.30
CA ILE A 94 -6.68 -4.19 -8.35
C ILE A 94 -5.42 -4.69 -9.05
N ASP A 95 -5.48 -4.80 -10.37
CA ASP A 95 -4.39 -5.30 -11.19
C ASP A 95 -3.09 -4.52 -11.00
N PHE A 96 -1.96 -5.17 -11.29
CA PHE A 96 -0.64 -4.57 -11.25
C PHE A 96 -0.47 -3.57 -12.37
N GLN A 97 -0.52 -2.27 -12.05
CA GLN A 97 -0.57 -1.21 -13.04
C GLN A 97 0.13 0.09 -12.60
N PHE A 98 0.46 0.24 -11.32
CA PHE A 98 1.10 1.46 -10.82
C PHE A 98 2.61 1.29 -10.81
N SER A 99 3.35 2.30 -11.26
CA SER A 99 4.81 2.21 -11.36
C SER A 99 5.56 2.84 -10.19
N SER A 100 4.84 3.42 -9.20
CA SER A 100 5.47 4.09 -8.06
C SER A 100 4.71 3.84 -6.75
N VAL A 101 5.45 3.90 -5.63
CA VAL A 101 4.90 3.97 -4.26
C VAL A 101 4.78 5.41 -3.75
N TYR A 102 5.10 6.40 -4.58
CA TYR A 102 4.97 7.79 -4.18
C TYR A 102 3.49 8.11 -3.89
N GLY A 103 3.23 8.81 -2.78
CA GLY A 103 1.87 9.07 -2.32
C GLY A 103 1.52 8.26 -1.06
N HIS A 104 0.26 7.94 -0.89
CA HIS A 104 -0.27 7.15 0.22
C HIS A 104 -1.14 6.02 -0.32
N PRO A 105 -0.54 4.88 -0.70
CA PRO A 105 -1.26 3.79 -1.36
C PRO A 105 -2.16 3.00 -0.41
N CYS A 106 -2.17 3.29 0.90
CA CYS A 106 -3.10 2.67 1.83
C CYS A 106 -4.51 3.23 1.66
N PHE A 107 -5.48 2.35 1.52
CA PHE A 107 -6.88 2.76 1.53
C PHE A 107 -7.26 3.36 2.89
N ARG A 108 -7.89 4.53 2.83
CA ARG A 108 -8.52 5.21 3.97
C ARG A 108 -9.90 5.67 3.54
N HIS A 109 -10.92 5.26 4.29
CA HIS A 109 -12.32 5.59 3.96
C HIS A 109 -12.69 5.26 2.50
N GLY A 110 -12.13 4.17 1.95
CA GLY A 110 -12.43 3.72 0.60
C GLY A 110 -11.61 4.35 -0.52
N TYR A 111 -10.59 5.19 -0.21
CA TYR A 111 -9.75 5.85 -1.22
C TYR A 111 -8.27 5.66 -0.93
N ALA A 112 -7.47 5.54 -1.99
CA ALA A 112 -6.01 5.50 -1.94
C ALA A 112 -5.40 6.48 -2.93
N LEU A 113 -4.24 7.06 -2.59
CA LEU A 113 -3.45 7.91 -3.49
C LEU A 113 -2.34 7.05 -4.09
N VAL A 114 -2.41 6.82 -5.38
CA VAL A 114 -1.44 6.05 -6.16
C VAL A 114 -0.72 6.93 -7.17
N SER A 115 0.42 6.48 -7.67
CA SER A 115 1.23 7.27 -8.60
C SER A 115 1.84 6.42 -9.69
N ASN A 116 2.03 7.06 -10.84
CA ASN A 116 2.89 6.55 -11.90
C ASN A 116 4.11 7.45 -12.08
N VAL A 117 5.22 6.85 -12.45
CA VAL A 117 6.42 7.57 -12.87
C VAL A 117 6.16 8.13 -14.27
N VAL A 118 6.49 9.39 -14.47
CA VAL A 118 6.45 10.06 -15.77
C VAL A 118 7.86 10.56 -16.07
N GLU A 119 8.44 10.08 -17.16
CA GLU A 119 9.76 10.52 -17.63
C GLU A 119 9.59 11.68 -18.62
N GLY A 120 10.22 12.82 -18.32
CA GLY A 120 10.26 13.97 -19.21
C GLY A 120 11.30 13.82 -20.31
N GLU A 121 11.19 14.62 -21.38
CA GLU A 121 12.12 14.62 -22.53
C GLU A 121 13.57 14.97 -22.14
N ASP A 122 13.76 15.67 -21.03
CA ASP A 122 15.07 16.05 -20.45
C ASP A 122 15.61 15.02 -19.44
N ASN A 123 15.06 13.81 -19.41
CA ASN A 123 15.30 12.78 -18.40
C ASN A 123 14.88 13.19 -16.96
N SER A 124 14.08 14.22 -16.82
CA SER A 124 13.47 14.53 -15.53
C SER A 124 12.46 13.43 -15.14
N ILE A 125 12.36 13.16 -13.84
CA ILE A 125 11.39 12.22 -13.29
C ILE A 125 10.34 13.02 -12.53
N SER A 126 9.10 12.81 -12.87
CA SER A 126 7.93 13.34 -12.15
C SER A 126 6.96 12.22 -11.81
N TYR A 127 5.97 12.52 -10.98
CA TYR A 127 4.97 11.55 -10.54
C TYR A 127 3.57 12.05 -10.88
N ASP A 128 2.84 11.27 -11.67
CA ASP A 128 1.40 11.49 -11.88
C ASP A 128 0.65 10.77 -10.74
N SER A 129 0.21 11.55 -9.75
CA SER A 129 -0.50 11.05 -8.58
C SER A 129 -1.99 11.28 -8.69
N PHE A 130 -2.79 10.26 -8.42
CA PHE A 130 -4.25 10.33 -8.49
C PHE A 130 -4.91 9.44 -7.45
N LEU A 131 -6.13 9.79 -7.10
CA LEU A 131 -6.98 9.00 -6.21
C LEU A 131 -7.69 7.89 -6.97
N ILE A 132 -7.78 6.74 -6.29
CA ILE A 132 -8.62 5.62 -6.73
C ILE A 132 -9.60 5.23 -5.63
N ASP A 133 -10.73 4.66 -6.02
CA ASP A 133 -11.63 3.95 -5.11
C ASP A 133 -11.22 2.47 -4.94
N THR A 134 -11.93 1.74 -4.10
CA THR A 134 -11.65 0.32 -3.81
C THR A 134 -11.78 -0.62 -5.00
N THR A 135 -12.34 -0.16 -6.12
CA THR A 135 -12.41 -0.91 -7.39
C THR A 135 -11.24 -0.59 -8.33
N GLY A 136 -10.36 0.36 -7.95
CA GLY A 136 -9.26 0.84 -8.77
C GLY A 136 -9.65 1.94 -9.76
N ARG A 137 -10.89 2.43 -9.71
CA ARG A 137 -11.35 3.50 -10.58
C ARG A 137 -10.78 4.84 -10.11
N LYS A 138 -10.19 5.59 -11.05
CA LYS A 138 -9.70 6.95 -10.82
C LYS A 138 -10.85 7.89 -10.43
N ILE A 139 -10.62 8.68 -9.40
CA ILE A 139 -11.54 9.74 -8.98
C ILE A 139 -11.19 11.01 -9.71
N GLU A 140 -12.16 11.53 -10.46
CA GLU A 140 -12.00 12.79 -11.17
C GLU A 140 -12.05 13.97 -10.19
N LEU A 141 -11.04 14.82 -10.27
CA LEU A 141 -10.95 16.07 -9.51
C LEU A 141 -11.28 17.26 -10.42
N PRO A 142 -11.62 18.42 -9.86
CA PRO A 142 -11.80 19.64 -10.64
C PRO A 142 -10.58 19.94 -11.51
N ASN A 143 -10.79 20.46 -12.72
CA ASN A 143 -9.73 20.77 -13.68
C ASN A 143 -8.64 21.65 -13.04
N GLY A 144 -7.38 21.27 -13.29
CA GLY A 144 -6.20 21.97 -12.76
C GLY A 144 -5.81 21.57 -11.34
N TYR A 145 -6.55 20.63 -10.72
CA TYR A 145 -6.21 20.14 -9.39
C TYR A 145 -5.80 18.67 -9.39
N HIS A 146 -4.88 18.34 -8.48
CA HIS A 146 -4.46 16.97 -8.20
C HIS A 146 -4.57 16.69 -6.69
N ALA A 147 -4.65 15.42 -6.32
CA ALA A 147 -4.67 15.03 -4.92
C ALA A 147 -3.25 15.15 -4.33
N VAL A 148 -3.15 15.79 -3.16
CA VAL A 148 -1.89 15.96 -2.41
C VAL A 148 -1.77 14.93 -1.31
N THR A 149 -2.89 14.54 -0.70
CA THR A 149 -2.92 13.52 0.34
C THR A 149 -4.25 12.77 0.32
N THR A 150 -4.25 11.60 0.94
CA THR A 150 -5.47 10.86 1.22
C THR A 150 -6.32 11.54 2.28
N VAL A 151 -7.55 11.07 2.41
CA VAL A 151 -8.57 11.60 3.32
C VAL A 151 -8.02 11.98 4.69
N CYS A 152 -8.18 13.24 5.06
CA CYS A 152 -7.80 13.75 6.37
C CYS A 152 -9.03 13.83 7.28
N GLY A 153 -9.05 13.00 8.32
CA GLY A 153 -9.83 13.20 9.55
C GLY A 153 -11.35 13.13 9.49
N THR A 154 -12.00 13.61 8.46
CA THR A 154 -13.45 13.54 8.27
C THR A 154 -13.77 12.88 6.95
N GLU A 155 -14.85 12.12 6.94
CA GLU A 155 -15.31 11.33 5.82
C GLU A 155 -15.23 12.07 4.47
N ASN A 156 -14.61 11.45 3.48
CA ASN A 156 -14.57 11.89 2.09
C ASN A 156 -13.92 13.26 1.83
N THR A 157 -13.06 13.77 2.70
CA THR A 157 -12.37 15.05 2.48
C THR A 157 -10.88 14.80 2.22
N ILE A 158 -10.36 15.38 1.16
CA ILE A 158 -8.95 15.29 0.75
C ILE A 158 -8.36 16.69 0.61
N VAL A 159 -7.03 16.78 0.68
CA VAL A 159 -6.32 17.98 0.28
C VAL A 159 -6.01 17.88 -1.22
N ILE A 160 -6.41 18.88 -1.96
CA ILE A 160 -6.06 19.06 -3.37
C ILE A 160 -5.12 20.25 -3.51
N GLY A 161 -4.25 20.19 -4.51
CA GLY A 161 -3.35 21.27 -4.88
C GLY A 161 -3.45 21.56 -6.37
N GLY A 162 -3.20 22.78 -6.76
CA GLY A 162 -3.21 23.22 -8.15
C GLY A 162 -2.90 24.70 -8.28
N ASP A 163 -2.67 25.14 -9.51
CA ASP A 163 -2.43 26.54 -9.83
C ASP A 163 -3.76 27.31 -9.94
N ASP A 164 -3.82 28.47 -9.33
CA ASP A 164 -4.94 29.39 -9.52
C ASP A 164 -4.82 30.16 -10.87
N ALA A 165 -5.79 31.01 -11.14
CA ALA A 165 -5.83 31.81 -12.38
C ALA A 165 -4.62 32.76 -12.56
N ASN A 166 -3.82 32.98 -11.50
CA ASN A 166 -2.62 33.81 -11.53
C ASN A 166 -1.33 32.97 -11.56
N SER A 167 -1.44 31.67 -11.75
CA SER A 167 -0.33 30.67 -11.65
C SER A 167 0.31 30.61 -10.26
N ASP A 168 -0.42 31.00 -9.22
CA ASP A 168 -0.03 30.79 -7.83
C ASP A 168 -0.52 29.40 -7.37
N TYR A 169 0.40 28.55 -6.91
CA TYR A 169 0.03 27.24 -6.38
C TYR A 169 -0.77 27.37 -5.08
N ARG A 170 -1.95 26.73 -5.06
CA ARG A 170 -2.88 26.79 -3.93
C ARG A 170 -3.25 25.41 -3.44
N TYR A 171 -3.53 25.32 -2.16
CA TYR A 171 -4.10 24.13 -1.53
C TYR A 171 -5.56 24.38 -1.15
N GLY A 172 -6.37 23.34 -1.25
CA GLY A 172 -7.78 23.40 -0.85
C GLY A 172 -8.25 22.07 -0.26
N LEU A 173 -9.40 22.11 0.37
CA LEU A 173 -10.12 20.92 0.81
C LEU A 173 -11.18 20.58 -0.24
N TYR A 174 -11.20 19.33 -0.67
CA TYR A 174 -12.19 18.83 -1.60
C TYR A 174 -12.95 17.67 -0.97
N ARG A 175 -14.27 17.74 -1.04
CA ARG A 175 -15.14 16.67 -0.57
C ARG A 175 -15.52 15.79 -1.77
N ILE A 176 -15.17 14.51 -1.69
CA ILE A 176 -15.55 13.51 -2.68
C ILE A 176 -17.03 13.21 -2.49
N GLY A 177 -17.84 13.43 -3.52
CA GLY A 177 -19.29 13.27 -3.52
C GLY A 177 -19.74 11.83 -3.74
#